data_aec5bcdd7d7a7951f3507b1197db1811
#
_entry.id   aec5bcdd7d7a7951f3507b1197db1811
#
_cell.length_a   1.000
_cell.length_b   1.000
_cell.length_c   1.000
_cell.angle_alpha   90.00
_cell.angle_beta   90.00
_cell.angle_gamma   90.00
#
_symmetry.space_group_name_H-M   'P 1'
#
loop_
_entity.id
_entity.type
_entity.pdbx_description
1 polymer ?
#
loop_
_entity_poly.entity_id
_entity_poly.type
_entity_poly.pdbx_seq_one_letter_code
_entity_poly.pdbx_strand_id
1 'polypeptide(L)'
;EILASILSVGRNSRLVKVLKENNNLVQSIYVDLNAGELGSLFIIEACCDSINLKKVEEEINKIIKELVSYRNLTLNELVKAINIVKSNYIFNLETCSQLTSFFGNELLWGRKNSLKDLDKHLEYCNNLIHFEEIINYLSRDKFTLIASPS
;
A
#
# COMPACT_ATOMS: atom_id res chain seq x y z
N GLU A 1 3.01 -3.73 1.64
CA GLU A 1 2.74 -2.75 2.71
C GLU A 1 3.47 -1.41 2.46
N ILE A 2 4.80 -1.38 2.22
CA ILE A 2 5.56 -0.14 1.95
C ILE A 2 4.96 0.63 0.76
N LEU A 3 4.68 -0.05 -0.35
CA LEU A 3 4.08 0.56 -1.53
C LEU A 3 2.68 1.12 -1.24
N ALA A 4 1.85 0.40 -0.49
CA ALA A 4 0.55 0.87 -0.05
C ALA A 4 0.68 2.14 0.82
N SER A 5 1.68 2.17 1.71
CA SER A 5 1.98 3.35 2.53
C SER A 5 2.36 4.58 1.69
N ILE A 6 3.21 4.41 0.67
CA ILE A 6 3.59 5.50 -0.26
C ILE A 6 2.35 6.07 -0.98
N LEU A 7 1.42 5.21 -1.35
CA LEU A 7 0.24 5.59 -2.13
C LEU A 7 -0.87 6.22 -1.29
N SER A 8 -1.14 5.72 -0.07
CA SER A 8 -2.35 6.11 0.67
C SER A 8 -2.17 6.53 2.12
N VAL A 9 -0.99 6.39 2.73
CA VAL A 9 -0.84 6.72 4.15
C VAL A 9 -0.35 8.15 4.37
N GLY A 10 -1.24 8.96 4.97
CA GLY A 10 -0.99 10.37 5.28
C GLY A 10 -1.33 11.33 4.14
N ARG A 11 -1.51 12.61 4.49
CA ARG A 11 -1.97 13.66 3.55
C ARG A 11 -1.06 13.88 2.35
N ASN A 12 0.23 13.60 2.49
CA ASN A 12 1.22 13.78 1.44
C ASN A 12 1.48 12.52 0.61
N SER A 13 0.77 11.42 0.88
CA SER A 13 0.82 10.23 0.04
C SER A 13 0.26 10.52 -1.36
N ARG A 14 0.75 9.82 -2.36
CA ARG A 14 0.54 10.21 -3.77
C ARG A 14 -0.93 10.28 -4.17
N LEU A 15 -1.72 9.27 -3.82
CA LEU A 15 -3.13 9.21 -4.17
C LEU A 15 -3.95 10.19 -3.31
N VAL A 16 -3.70 10.23 -2.00
CA VAL A 16 -4.43 11.13 -1.09
C VAL A 16 -4.20 12.59 -1.48
N LYS A 17 -2.95 12.98 -1.73
CA LYS A 17 -2.60 14.34 -2.12
C LYS A 17 -3.33 14.77 -3.39
N VAL A 18 -3.34 13.95 -4.42
CA VAL A 18 -3.94 14.31 -5.71
C VAL A 18 -5.46 14.22 -5.67
N LEU A 19 -6.00 13.10 -5.19
CA LEU A 19 -7.43 12.82 -5.30
C LEU A 19 -8.26 13.51 -4.20
N LYS A 20 -7.72 13.60 -2.98
CA LYS A 20 -8.45 14.16 -1.84
C LYS A 20 -8.06 15.60 -1.57
N GLU A 21 -6.77 15.87 -1.31
CA GLU A 21 -6.33 17.19 -0.83
C GLU A 21 -6.36 18.26 -1.94
N ASN A 22 -5.88 17.94 -3.15
CA ASN A 22 -5.78 18.93 -4.23
C ASN A 22 -7.07 19.07 -5.04
N ASN A 23 -7.69 17.95 -5.40
CA ASN A 23 -8.80 17.95 -6.35
C ASN A 23 -10.17 17.68 -5.71
N ASN A 24 -10.19 17.25 -4.44
CA ASN A 24 -11.42 16.92 -3.71
C ASN A 24 -12.36 15.97 -4.49
N LEU A 25 -11.79 14.99 -5.18
CA LEU A 25 -12.51 14.04 -6.02
C LEU A 25 -13.05 12.85 -5.26
N VAL A 26 -12.45 12.53 -4.11
CA VAL A 26 -12.80 11.36 -3.30
C VAL A 26 -13.07 11.76 -1.85
N GLN A 27 -14.02 11.09 -1.22
CA GLN A 27 -14.27 11.19 0.22
C GLN A 27 -13.21 10.41 1.01
N SER A 28 -12.87 9.21 0.52
CA SER A 28 -11.82 8.38 1.09
C SER A 28 -11.10 7.60 0.00
N ILE A 29 -9.82 7.29 0.27
CA ILE A 29 -9.01 6.41 -0.56
C ILE A 29 -8.09 5.60 0.33
N TYR A 30 -8.02 4.29 0.07
CA TYR A 30 -7.20 3.35 0.80
C TYR A 30 -6.48 2.44 -0.19
N VAL A 31 -5.30 2.01 0.22
CA VAL A 31 -4.53 1.01 -0.52
C VAL A 31 -4.10 -0.06 0.47
N ASP A 32 -4.36 -1.30 0.12
CA ASP A 32 -4.05 -2.44 0.96
C ASP A 32 -3.47 -3.61 0.16
N LEU A 33 -2.78 -4.48 0.86
CA LEU A 33 -2.25 -5.74 0.35
C LEU A 33 -2.92 -6.89 1.09
N ASN A 34 -3.88 -7.52 0.45
CA ASN A 34 -4.47 -8.75 0.95
C ASN A 34 -3.60 -9.94 0.52
N ALA A 35 -2.76 -10.40 1.45
CA ALA A 35 -1.84 -11.51 1.21
C ALA A 35 -2.52 -12.83 1.58
N GLY A 36 -2.73 -13.69 0.59
CA GLY A 36 -3.29 -15.04 0.76
C GLY A 36 -2.26 -16.13 0.42
N GLU A 37 -2.56 -17.37 0.80
CA GLU A 37 -1.69 -18.52 0.58
C GLU A 37 -1.50 -18.84 -0.91
N LEU A 38 -2.57 -18.81 -1.68
CA LEU A 38 -2.56 -19.14 -3.11
C LEU A 38 -2.42 -17.93 -4.03
N GLY A 39 -2.50 -16.74 -3.49
CA GLY A 39 -2.38 -15.51 -4.26
C GLY A 39 -2.56 -14.28 -3.38
N SER A 40 -2.11 -13.14 -3.86
CA SER A 40 -2.23 -11.86 -3.16
C SER A 40 -2.88 -10.83 -4.06
N LEU A 41 -3.68 -9.95 -3.47
CA LEU A 41 -4.34 -8.84 -4.16
C LEU A 41 -3.78 -7.51 -3.62
N PHE A 42 -3.33 -6.67 -4.53
CA PHE A 42 -3.05 -5.27 -4.24
C PHE A 42 -4.30 -4.46 -4.59
N ILE A 43 -4.96 -3.91 -3.59
CA ILE A 43 -6.28 -3.30 -3.70
C ILE A 43 -6.17 -1.81 -3.52
N ILE A 44 -6.79 -1.04 -4.42
CA ILE A 44 -6.99 0.41 -4.28
C ILE A 44 -8.50 0.64 -4.21
N GLU A 45 -8.98 1.13 -3.08
CA GLU A 45 -10.39 1.44 -2.84
C GLU A 45 -10.58 2.95 -2.76
N ALA A 46 -11.54 3.48 -3.50
CA ALA A 46 -11.90 4.88 -3.47
C ALA A 46 -13.42 5.06 -3.35
N CYS A 47 -13.84 5.93 -2.44
CA CYS A 47 -15.22 6.35 -2.34
C CYS A 47 -15.35 7.75 -2.94
N CYS A 48 -16.22 7.90 -3.95
CA CYS A 48 -16.43 9.17 -4.63
C CYS A 48 -17.87 9.30 -5.12
N ASP A 49 -18.25 10.51 -5.47
CA ASP A 49 -19.53 10.75 -6.14
C ASP A 49 -19.50 10.15 -7.56
N SER A 50 -20.64 9.66 -8.02
CA SER A 50 -20.78 9.00 -9.34
C SER A 50 -20.27 9.86 -10.50
N ILE A 51 -20.43 11.17 -10.41
CA ILE A 51 -19.96 12.14 -11.41
C ILE A 51 -18.43 12.17 -11.54
N ASN A 52 -17.72 11.85 -10.47
CA ASN A 52 -16.25 11.88 -10.41
C ASN A 52 -15.60 10.55 -10.77
N LEU A 53 -16.37 9.48 -10.90
CA LEU A 53 -15.88 8.11 -11.01
C LEU A 53 -14.84 7.93 -12.12
N LYS A 54 -15.14 8.37 -13.35
CA LYS A 54 -14.20 8.28 -14.48
C LYS A 54 -12.91 9.04 -14.20
N LYS A 55 -13.02 10.26 -13.67
CA LYS A 55 -11.88 11.10 -13.37
C LYS A 55 -10.99 10.51 -12.27
N VAL A 56 -11.60 9.91 -11.26
CA VAL A 56 -10.88 9.19 -10.19
C VAL A 56 -10.10 8.01 -10.77
N GLU A 57 -10.73 7.20 -11.61
CA GLU A 57 -10.07 6.06 -12.25
C GLU A 57 -8.91 6.50 -13.15
N GLU A 58 -9.10 7.54 -13.96
CA GLU A 58 -8.05 8.11 -14.82
C GLU A 58 -6.85 8.62 -14.02
N GLU A 59 -7.10 9.36 -12.93
CA GLU A 59 -6.02 9.90 -12.08
C GLU A 59 -5.28 8.79 -11.32
N ILE A 60 -5.98 7.76 -10.80
CA ILE A 60 -5.34 6.58 -10.22
C ILE A 60 -4.40 5.93 -11.25
N ASN A 61 -4.93 5.67 -12.45
CA ASN A 61 -4.17 5.04 -13.52
C ASN A 61 -2.94 5.86 -13.93
N LYS A 62 -3.08 7.17 -13.97
CA LYS A 62 -1.98 8.10 -14.28
C LYS A 62 -0.88 8.03 -13.22
N ILE A 63 -1.24 8.11 -11.94
CA ILE A 63 -0.28 8.05 -10.83
C ILE A 63 0.47 6.72 -10.81
N ILE A 64 -0.24 5.61 -11.02
CA ILE A 64 0.38 4.28 -11.11
C ILE A 64 1.32 4.20 -12.30
N LYS A 65 0.88 4.67 -13.48
CA LYS A 65 1.70 4.69 -14.70
C LYS A 65 2.95 5.55 -14.54
N GLU A 66 2.82 6.71 -13.92
CA GLU A 66 3.97 7.59 -13.62
C GLU A 66 4.96 6.90 -12.67
N LEU A 67 4.47 6.22 -11.64
CA LEU A 67 5.33 5.49 -10.71
C LEU A 67 6.11 4.37 -11.42
N VAL A 68 5.42 3.60 -12.27
CA VAL A 68 6.02 2.47 -13.01
C VAL A 68 6.98 2.96 -14.10
N SER A 69 6.57 3.95 -14.92
CA SER A 69 7.30 4.36 -16.12
C SER A 69 8.47 5.28 -15.82
N TYR A 70 8.29 6.21 -14.91
CA TYR A 70 9.29 7.24 -14.62
C TYR A 70 10.14 6.92 -13.40
N ARG A 71 9.81 5.87 -12.65
CA ARG A 71 10.53 5.46 -11.44
C ARG A 71 10.87 6.66 -10.55
N ASN A 72 9.93 7.59 -10.46
CA ASN A 72 10.09 8.88 -9.79
C ASN A 72 9.93 8.81 -8.26
N LEU A 73 10.15 7.64 -7.69
CA LEU A 73 10.15 7.44 -6.24
C LEU A 73 11.37 8.11 -5.63
N THR A 74 11.13 8.96 -4.65
CA THR A 74 12.22 9.60 -3.91
C THR A 74 12.64 8.77 -2.71
N LEU A 75 13.92 8.85 -2.35
CA LEU A 75 14.43 8.18 -1.15
C LEU A 75 13.67 8.61 0.12
N ASN A 76 13.30 9.89 0.20
CA ASN A 76 12.53 10.41 1.34
C ASN A 76 11.14 9.77 1.47
N GLU A 77 10.43 9.54 0.36
CA GLU A 77 9.15 8.84 0.37
C GLU A 77 9.33 7.40 0.84
N LEU A 78 10.36 6.72 0.36
CA LEU A 78 10.66 5.35 0.72
C LEU A 78 11.00 5.21 2.21
N VAL A 79 11.94 6.01 2.71
CA VAL A 79 12.33 6.01 4.14
C VAL A 79 11.14 6.31 5.04
N LYS A 80 10.31 7.30 4.66
CA LYS A 80 9.09 7.63 5.42
C LYS A 80 8.12 6.45 5.46
N ALA A 81 7.88 5.79 4.34
CA ALA A 81 6.99 4.63 4.28
C ALA A 81 7.51 3.45 5.09
N ILE A 82 8.82 3.19 5.05
CA ILE A 82 9.48 2.16 5.86
C ILE A 82 9.25 2.44 7.35
N ASN A 83 9.46 3.68 7.78
CA ASN A 83 9.26 4.07 9.19
C ASN A 83 7.80 3.90 9.63
N ILE A 84 6.84 4.22 8.76
CA ILE A 84 5.41 4.00 9.03
C ILE A 84 5.11 2.51 9.20
N VAL A 85 5.58 1.68 8.27
CA VAL A 85 5.40 0.22 8.35
C VAL A 85 6.03 -0.35 9.61
N LYS A 86 7.27 0.06 9.93
CA LYS A 86 7.96 -0.36 11.15
C LYS A 86 7.18 0.04 12.40
N SER A 87 6.68 1.26 12.48
CA SER A 87 5.87 1.74 13.60
C SER A 87 4.58 0.93 13.75
N ASN A 88 3.88 0.65 12.65
CA ASN A 88 2.66 -0.16 12.66
C ASN A 88 2.92 -1.57 13.20
N TYR A 89 4.02 -2.21 12.80
CA TYR A 89 4.41 -3.51 13.36
C TYR A 89 4.63 -3.45 14.87
N ILE A 90 5.32 -2.42 15.36
CA ILE A 90 5.56 -2.24 16.80
C ILE A 90 4.23 -2.06 17.54
N PHE A 91 3.35 -1.17 17.08
CA PHE A 91 2.04 -0.92 17.69
C PHE A 91 1.13 -2.16 17.67
N ASN A 92 1.21 -2.98 16.62
CA ASN A 92 0.45 -4.22 16.52
C ASN A 92 0.95 -5.34 17.47
N LEU A 93 1.96 -5.07 18.28
CA LEU A 93 2.52 -6.01 19.26
C LEU A 93 2.37 -5.50 20.71
N GLU A 94 1.62 -4.43 20.94
CA GLU A 94 1.49 -3.82 22.27
C GLU A 94 0.55 -4.57 23.21
N THR A 95 -0.47 -5.25 22.69
CA THR A 95 -1.46 -5.94 23.53
C THR A 95 -1.35 -7.46 23.41
N CYS A 96 -1.76 -8.19 24.47
CA CYS A 96 -1.78 -9.65 24.47
C CYS A 96 -2.64 -10.22 23.32
N SER A 97 -3.77 -9.58 22.99
CA SER A 97 -4.63 -10.00 21.90
C SER A 97 -3.93 -9.88 20.53
N GLN A 98 -3.25 -8.77 20.31
CA GLN A 98 -2.49 -8.52 19.09
C GLN A 98 -1.31 -9.49 18.95
N LEU A 99 -0.57 -9.72 20.04
CA LEU A 99 0.50 -10.71 20.08
C LEU A 99 -0.02 -12.11 19.77
N THR A 100 -1.14 -12.51 20.36
CA THR A 100 -1.75 -13.82 20.12
C THR A 100 -2.16 -13.97 18.65
N SER A 101 -2.79 -12.95 18.07
CA SER A 101 -3.17 -12.95 16.66
C SER A 101 -1.96 -13.00 15.74
N PHE A 102 -0.93 -12.23 16.04
CA PHE A 102 0.31 -12.20 15.26
C PHE A 102 1.01 -13.57 15.27
N PHE A 103 1.34 -14.09 16.46
CA PHE A 103 2.03 -15.38 16.57
C PHE A 103 1.15 -16.57 16.14
N GLY A 104 -0.17 -16.49 16.34
CA GLY A 104 -1.11 -17.49 15.84
C GLY A 104 -1.08 -17.60 14.32
N ASN A 105 -1.10 -16.45 13.62
CA ASN A 105 -0.95 -16.40 12.18
C ASN A 105 0.42 -16.92 11.71
N GLU A 106 1.49 -16.52 12.40
CA GLU A 106 2.84 -17.01 12.09
C GLU A 106 2.95 -18.53 12.16
N LEU A 107 2.38 -19.13 13.21
CA LEU A 107 2.34 -20.58 13.39
C LEU A 107 1.48 -21.24 12.32
N LEU A 108 0.32 -20.67 12.01
CA LEU A 108 -0.59 -21.18 10.98
C LEU A 108 0.07 -21.26 9.60
N TRP A 109 0.85 -20.24 9.26
CA TRP A 109 1.55 -20.13 7.99
C TRP A 109 2.94 -20.80 7.99
N GLY A 110 3.33 -21.47 9.09
CA GLY A 110 4.63 -22.12 9.25
C GLY A 110 5.82 -21.14 9.22
N ARG A 111 5.56 -19.86 9.45
CA ARG A 111 6.60 -18.82 9.47
C ARG A 111 7.34 -18.85 10.81
N LYS A 112 8.66 -18.79 10.76
CA LYS A 112 9.49 -18.73 11.96
C LYS A 112 10.31 -17.45 11.94
N ASN A 113 10.33 -16.72 13.06
CA ASN A 113 11.17 -15.54 13.29
C ASN A 113 10.90 -14.33 12.38
N SER A 114 9.68 -14.13 11.89
CA SER A 114 9.33 -12.99 11.03
C SER A 114 9.68 -11.61 11.63
N LEU A 115 9.57 -11.46 12.96
CA LEU A 115 9.98 -10.24 13.65
C LEU A 115 11.49 -10.00 13.62
N LYS A 116 12.30 -11.05 13.74
CA LYS A 116 13.76 -10.93 13.65
C LYS A 116 14.22 -10.60 12.23
N ASP A 117 13.46 -11.05 11.25
CA ASP A 117 13.75 -10.81 9.84
C ASP A 117 13.14 -9.52 9.30
N LEU A 118 12.23 -8.89 10.07
CA LEU A 118 11.59 -7.63 9.67
C LEU A 118 12.61 -6.54 9.34
N ASP A 119 13.55 -6.29 10.24
CA ASP A 119 14.59 -5.25 10.01
C ASP A 119 15.39 -5.54 8.76
N LYS A 120 15.78 -6.80 8.51
CA LYS A 120 16.49 -7.20 7.29
C LYS A 120 15.66 -6.96 6.03
N HIS A 121 14.37 -7.29 6.06
CA HIS A 121 13.48 -7.05 4.93
C HIS A 121 13.28 -5.56 4.67
N LEU A 122 13.16 -4.75 5.73
CA LEU A 122 13.04 -3.30 5.61
C LEU A 122 14.34 -2.67 5.08
N GLU A 123 15.50 -3.15 5.52
CA GLU A 123 16.81 -2.74 4.99
C GLU A 123 16.94 -3.08 3.51
N TYR A 124 16.53 -4.27 3.10
CA TYR A 124 16.50 -4.65 1.68
C TYR A 124 15.62 -3.71 0.85
N CYS A 125 14.45 -3.38 1.35
CA CYS A 125 13.52 -2.45 0.70
C CYS A 125 14.00 -0.99 0.69
N ASN A 126 14.95 -0.62 1.54
CA ASN A 126 15.51 0.74 1.56
C ASN A 126 16.43 1.03 0.35
N ASN A 127 16.73 0.03 -0.46
CA ASN A 127 17.41 0.20 -1.73
C ASN A 127 16.39 0.46 -2.85
N LEU A 128 16.45 1.63 -3.48
CA LEU A 128 15.56 2.02 -4.58
C LEU A 128 15.57 1.01 -5.73
N ILE A 129 16.72 0.42 -6.05
CA ILE A 129 16.85 -0.55 -7.14
C ILE A 129 15.98 -1.79 -6.87
N HIS A 130 16.05 -2.34 -5.66
CA HIS A 130 15.24 -3.49 -5.28
C HIS A 130 13.74 -3.13 -5.21
N PHE A 131 13.44 -1.90 -4.80
CA PHE A 131 12.06 -1.46 -4.70
C PHE A 131 11.42 -1.23 -6.08
N GLU A 132 12.20 -0.89 -7.10
CA GLU A 132 11.73 -0.79 -8.49
C GLU A 132 11.18 -2.12 -9.02
N GLU A 133 11.74 -3.25 -8.63
CA GLU A 133 11.21 -4.57 -8.96
C GLU A 133 9.79 -4.77 -8.41
N ILE A 134 9.56 -4.28 -7.18
CA ILE A 134 8.23 -4.34 -6.54
C ILE A 134 7.23 -3.44 -7.27
N ILE A 135 7.65 -2.25 -7.70
CA ILE A 135 6.80 -1.33 -8.45
C ILE A 135 6.35 -1.94 -9.79
N ASN A 136 7.17 -2.74 -10.43
CA ASN A 136 6.83 -3.39 -11.69
C ASN A 136 5.62 -4.36 -11.58
N TYR A 137 5.31 -4.85 -10.37
CA TYR A 137 4.10 -5.63 -10.15
C TYR A 137 2.81 -4.83 -10.38
N LEU A 138 2.84 -3.49 -10.24
CA LEU A 138 1.70 -2.62 -10.53
C LEU A 138 1.36 -2.51 -12.03
N SER A 139 2.27 -2.94 -12.91
CA SER A 139 2.03 -2.96 -14.36
C SER A 139 1.28 -4.20 -14.84
N ARG A 140 1.02 -5.17 -13.96
CA ARG A 140 0.31 -6.40 -14.29
C ARG A 140 -1.18 -6.14 -14.53
N ASP A 141 -1.84 -7.17 -15.04
CA ASP A 141 -3.28 -7.13 -15.30
C ASP A 141 -4.06 -6.74 -14.03
N LYS A 142 -5.02 -5.86 -14.25
CA LYS A 142 -5.89 -5.34 -13.20
C LYS A 142 -7.35 -5.44 -13.64
N PHE A 143 -8.23 -5.45 -12.68
CA PHE A 143 -9.66 -5.29 -12.91
C PHE A 143 -10.19 -4.14 -12.05
N THR A 144 -11.24 -3.50 -12.51
CA THR A 144 -11.95 -2.44 -11.80
C THR A 144 -13.35 -2.93 -11.46
N LEU A 145 -13.72 -2.86 -10.18
CA LEU A 145 -15.06 -3.10 -9.70
C LEU A 145 -15.69 -1.79 -9.28
N ILE A 146 -16.87 -1.50 -9.82
CA ILE A 146 -17.64 -0.31 -9.48
C ILE A 146 -18.91 -0.75 -8.78
N ALA A 147 -19.11 -0.29 -7.54
CA ALA A 147 -20.35 -0.44 -6.80
C ALA A 147 -21.04 0.91 -6.70
N SER A 148 -22.25 1.01 -7.24
CA SER A 148 -23.09 2.19 -7.11
C SER A 148 -24.41 1.84 -6.43
N PRO A 149 -24.99 2.73 -5.61
CA PRO A 149 -26.34 2.54 -5.10
C PRO A 149 -27.32 2.47 -6.29
N SER A 150 -28.26 1.54 -6.20
CA SER A 150 -29.37 1.39 -7.16
C SER A 150 -30.38 2.52 -7.05
#